data_f4c658e444ad731ae71379ca444ea3bc
#
_entry.id   f4c658e444ad731ae71379ca444ea3bc
#
_cell.length_a   1.000
_cell.length_b   1.000
_cell.length_c   1.000
_cell.angle_alpha   90.00
_cell.angle_beta   90.00
_cell.angle_gamma   90.00
#
_symmetry.space_group_name_H-M   'P 1'
#
loop_
_entity.id
_entity.type
_entity.pdbx_description
1 polymer ?
#
loop_
_entity_poly.entity_id
_entity_poly.type
_entity_poly.pdbx_seq_one_letter_code
_entity_poly.pdbx_strand_id
1 'polypeptide(L)'
;SDVYKRQEVLYPNDNHYAGKELRLKQQYFFVSASLQTIVERFKQTHSDLSELPNKVVIQMNDTHPTVAVAELMRILLDDENLLWEEAWDITTRTCAYTNHTIMAEALEKWPIDLFQRLLPRVYQIVQEIDRRFVMKVRAMYPGNEEKVKKMAILYDGQVRMAHLAIVAGFSVNGVARLHTEILKHQELRDFYEMMPEKFNNKTNGITQRRFLLHGNPLLADWVTEQIGDGWITDLAQMEKLKPLADDAKARKEFMDIKYQNKVRLAKYIKEHNGVEIDPNSIFDVQVKRLHEYKRQLLNILHVMYLYNKIKEHPELSFYPRTFIFGAKASAGYTRAKQIIKLINSVG
;
A
#
# COMPACT_ATOMS: atom_id res chain seq x y z
N SER A 1 12.02 10.66 26.17
CA SER A 1 10.65 11.11 26.39
C SER A 1 9.73 10.53 25.31
N ASP A 2 8.42 10.55 25.54
CA ASP A 2 7.41 10.00 24.64
C ASP A 2 7.44 10.61 23.21
N VAL A 3 7.92 11.82 23.06
CA VAL A 3 8.03 12.50 21.76
C VAL A 3 9.06 11.80 20.88
N TYR A 4 10.22 11.44 21.42
CA TYR A 4 11.25 10.72 20.67
C TYR A 4 10.76 9.34 20.21
N LYS A 5 10.11 8.59 21.09
CA LYS A 5 9.57 7.27 20.75
C LYS A 5 8.55 7.31 19.61
N ARG A 6 7.80 8.40 19.47
CA ARG A 6 6.83 8.58 18.37
C ARG A 6 7.48 8.78 17.00
N GLN A 7 8.73 9.22 16.98
CA GLN A 7 9.50 9.50 15.75
C GLN A 7 10.56 8.44 15.44
N GLU A 8 11.20 7.88 16.46
CA GLU A 8 12.31 6.94 16.30
C GLU A 8 11.86 5.52 15.94
N VAL A 9 10.69 5.10 16.39
CA VAL A 9 10.14 3.76 16.14
C VAL A 9 8.95 3.88 15.19
N LEU A 10 9.21 3.89 13.88
CA LEU A 10 8.20 4.14 12.86
C LEU A 10 7.11 3.06 12.80
N TYR A 11 7.48 1.79 12.97
CA TYR A 11 6.56 0.65 13.00
C TYR A 11 6.80 -0.16 14.28
N PRO A 12 6.20 0.22 15.43
CA PRO A 12 6.36 -0.53 16.66
C PRO A 12 5.74 -1.92 16.55
N ASN A 13 6.27 -2.86 17.35
CA ASN A 13 5.61 -4.14 17.53
C ASN A 13 4.25 -3.91 18.23
N ASP A 14 3.14 -4.14 17.52
CA ASP A 14 1.77 -3.90 17.98
C ASP A 14 1.03 -5.18 18.45
N ASN A 15 1.76 -6.27 18.72
CA ASN A 15 1.20 -7.47 19.35
C ASN A 15 0.79 -7.25 20.81
N HIS A 16 1.23 -6.17 21.42
CA HIS A 16 0.89 -5.79 22.80
C HIS A 16 0.29 -4.38 22.85
N TYR A 17 -0.42 -4.08 23.93
CA TYR A 17 -1.17 -2.85 24.10
C TYR A 17 -0.33 -1.57 23.97
N ALA A 18 0.84 -1.53 24.57
CA ALA A 18 1.74 -0.37 24.51
C ALA A 18 2.20 -0.05 23.06
N GLY A 19 2.43 -1.07 22.25
CA GLY A 19 2.77 -0.92 20.84
C GLY A 19 1.58 -0.39 20.01
N LYS A 20 0.37 -0.88 20.27
CA LYS A 20 -0.86 -0.35 19.66
C LYS A 20 -1.08 1.11 20.01
N GLU A 21 -0.94 1.45 21.29
CA GLU A 21 -1.05 2.83 21.77
C GLU A 21 -0.02 3.75 21.10
N LEU A 22 1.24 3.34 21.03
CA LEU A 22 2.29 4.11 20.34
C LEU A 22 1.96 4.30 18.86
N ARG A 23 1.49 3.26 18.18
CA ARG A 23 1.11 3.33 16.76
C ARG A 23 -0.05 4.33 16.53
N LEU A 24 -1.06 4.31 17.35
CA LEU A 24 -2.18 5.26 17.25
C LEU A 24 -1.73 6.70 17.55
N LYS A 25 -0.87 6.90 18.55
CA LYS A 25 -0.25 8.21 18.84
C LYS A 25 0.54 8.75 17.63
N GLN A 26 1.32 7.91 16.97
CA GLN A 26 2.09 8.28 15.78
C GLN A 26 1.17 8.70 14.63
N GLN A 27 0.12 7.93 14.35
CA GLN A 27 -0.84 8.26 13.29
C GLN A 27 -1.51 9.60 13.57
N TYR A 28 -2.03 9.80 14.77
CA TYR A 28 -2.70 11.04 15.12
C TYR A 28 -1.75 12.26 15.10
N PHE A 29 -0.58 12.14 15.70
CA PHE A 29 0.40 13.22 15.73
C PHE A 29 0.76 13.69 14.32
N PHE A 30 1.08 12.74 13.45
CA PHE A 30 1.45 13.05 12.07
C PHE A 30 0.30 13.69 11.28
N VAL A 31 -0.89 13.13 11.41
CA VAL A 31 -2.11 13.62 10.73
C VAL A 31 -2.49 15.02 11.24
N SER A 32 -2.55 15.22 12.55
CA SER A 32 -2.95 16.49 13.14
C SER A 32 -1.99 17.62 12.78
N ALA A 33 -0.69 17.39 12.87
CA ALA A 33 0.33 18.36 12.46
C ALA A 33 0.20 18.74 10.98
N SER A 34 -0.02 17.74 10.12
CA SER A 34 -0.18 17.97 8.68
C SER A 34 -1.44 18.77 8.36
N LEU A 35 -2.58 18.40 8.94
CA LEU A 35 -3.86 19.07 8.69
C LEU A 35 -3.87 20.52 9.21
N GLN A 36 -3.31 20.76 10.39
CA GLN A 36 -3.19 22.12 10.92
C GLN A 36 -2.36 22.99 9.97
N THR A 37 -1.22 22.50 9.51
CA THR A 37 -0.38 23.22 8.54
C THR A 37 -1.11 23.48 7.22
N ILE A 38 -1.88 22.52 6.71
CA ILE A 38 -2.65 22.68 5.47
C ILE A 38 -3.72 23.76 5.63
N VAL A 39 -4.49 23.73 6.72
CA VAL A 39 -5.56 24.71 6.98
C VAL A 39 -4.98 26.10 7.22
N GLU A 40 -3.93 26.23 8.01
CA GLU A 40 -3.22 27.51 8.23
C GLU A 40 -2.71 28.11 6.92
N ARG A 41 -2.06 27.29 6.10
CA ARG A 41 -1.55 27.72 4.80
C ARG A 41 -2.66 28.16 3.85
N PHE A 42 -3.77 27.43 3.82
CA PHE A 42 -4.95 27.79 3.04
C PHE A 42 -5.50 29.18 3.47
N LYS A 43 -5.63 29.41 4.78
CA LYS A 43 -6.15 30.66 5.35
C LYS A 43 -5.27 31.89 5.08
N GLN A 44 -3.99 31.71 4.73
CA GLN A 44 -3.12 32.84 4.34
C GLN A 44 -3.57 33.54 3.06
N THR A 45 -4.29 32.82 2.19
CA THR A 45 -4.69 33.30 0.87
C THR A 45 -6.20 33.22 0.62
N HIS A 46 -6.96 32.55 1.49
CA HIS A 46 -8.40 32.34 1.35
C HIS A 46 -9.09 32.60 2.70
N SER A 47 -10.17 33.34 2.69
CA SER A 47 -10.97 33.64 3.88
C SER A 47 -12.14 32.69 4.09
N ASP A 48 -12.59 32.04 3.03
CA ASP A 48 -13.74 31.14 3.05
C ASP A 48 -13.30 29.66 3.01
N LEU A 49 -13.46 28.97 4.13
CA LEU A 49 -13.10 27.54 4.24
C LEU A 49 -13.96 26.62 3.37
N SER A 50 -15.13 27.07 2.91
CA SER A 50 -15.95 26.29 1.97
C SER A 50 -15.25 26.08 0.61
N GLU A 51 -14.24 26.87 0.30
CA GLU A 51 -13.39 26.71 -0.89
C GLU A 51 -12.25 25.71 -0.72
N LEU A 52 -11.99 25.19 0.47
CA LEU A 52 -10.91 24.23 0.73
C LEU A 52 -10.93 23.05 -0.23
N PRO A 53 -12.08 22.41 -0.51
CA PRO A 53 -12.16 21.27 -1.44
C PRO A 53 -11.75 21.60 -2.88
N ASN A 54 -11.81 22.88 -3.27
CA ASN A 54 -11.42 23.33 -4.60
C ASN A 54 -9.90 23.53 -4.75
N LYS A 55 -9.18 23.58 -3.65
CA LYS A 55 -7.74 23.87 -3.60
C LYS A 55 -6.90 22.75 -2.99
N VAL A 56 -7.51 21.87 -2.21
CA VAL A 56 -6.82 20.84 -1.41
C VAL A 56 -7.49 19.50 -1.60
N VAL A 57 -6.69 18.46 -1.83
CA VAL A 57 -7.10 17.06 -1.76
C VAL A 57 -6.22 16.34 -0.74
N ILE A 58 -6.84 15.61 0.16
CA ILE A 58 -6.16 14.77 1.14
C ILE A 58 -6.35 13.33 0.72
N GLN A 59 -5.33 12.78 0.09
CA GLN A 59 -5.33 11.37 -0.33
C GLN A 59 -4.85 10.49 0.82
N MET A 60 -5.74 9.70 1.37
CA MET A 60 -5.42 8.70 2.39
C MET A 60 -4.84 7.46 1.71
N ASN A 61 -3.55 7.26 1.89
CA ASN A 61 -2.84 6.12 1.32
C ASN A 61 -2.94 4.94 2.27
N ASP A 62 -3.85 4.01 2.01
CA ASP A 62 -4.35 3.00 2.91
C ASP A 62 -5.10 3.63 4.12
N THR A 63 -5.34 2.84 5.17
CA THR A 63 -6.08 3.29 6.37
C THR A 63 -5.19 3.95 7.42
N HIS A 64 -3.88 3.94 7.25
CA HIS A 64 -2.94 4.48 8.24
C HIS A 64 -3.21 5.96 8.59
N PRO A 65 -3.56 6.85 7.64
CA PRO A 65 -3.91 8.23 7.94
C PRO A 65 -5.41 8.49 8.08
N THR A 66 -6.26 7.48 8.20
CA THR A 66 -7.73 7.66 8.16
C THR A 66 -8.27 8.50 9.31
N VAL A 67 -7.56 8.60 10.42
CA VAL A 67 -7.91 9.55 11.50
C VAL A 67 -7.99 10.99 11.01
N ALA A 68 -7.43 11.29 9.83
CA ALA A 68 -7.54 12.60 9.16
C ALA A 68 -9.00 13.04 8.93
N VAL A 69 -9.91 12.12 8.69
CA VAL A 69 -11.34 12.43 8.54
C VAL A 69 -11.88 13.09 9.80
N ALA A 70 -11.73 12.45 10.94
CA ALA A 70 -12.23 12.97 12.21
C ALA A 70 -11.41 14.15 12.72
N GLU A 71 -10.11 14.20 12.47
CA GLU A 71 -9.27 15.33 12.85
C GLU A 71 -9.57 16.58 12.03
N LEU A 72 -9.81 16.45 10.72
CA LEU A 72 -10.25 17.59 9.91
C LEU A 72 -11.61 18.12 10.40
N MET A 73 -12.55 17.22 10.70
CA MET A 73 -13.81 17.59 11.33
C MET A 73 -13.59 18.35 12.65
N ARG A 74 -12.71 17.87 13.53
CA ARG A 74 -12.38 18.53 14.79
C ARG A 74 -11.85 19.94 14.56
N ILE A 75 -10.91 20.12 13.65
CA ILE A 75 -10.35 21.44 13.32
C ILE A 75 -11.48 22.36 12.83
N LEU A 76 -12.30 21.91 11.90
CA LEU A 76 -13.39 22.72 11.34
C LEU A 76 -14.46 23.07 12.36
N LEU A 77 -14.83 22.13 13.25
CA LEU A 77 -15.83 22.32 14.29
C LEU A 77 -15.31 23.14 15.47
N ASP A 78 -14.17 22.74 16.05
CA ASP A 78 -13.70 23.23 17.34
C ASP A 78 -12.77 24.44 17.21
N ASP A 79 -11.89 24.45 16.19
CA ASP A 79 -10.93 25.53 15.99
C ASP A 79 -11.49 26.64 15.07
N GLU A 80 -12.27 26.28 14.05
CA GLU A 80 -12.84 27.21 13.07
C GLU A 80 -14.33 27.52 13.32
N ASN A 81 -14.97 26.89 14.30
CA ASN A 81 -16.36 27.12 14.73
C ASN A 81 -17.41 26.96 13.62
N LEU A 82 -17.19 26.05 12.67
CA LEU A 82 -18.18 25.71 11.65
C LEU A 82 -19.27 24.81 12.23
N LEU A 83 -20.45 24.85 11.61
CA LEU A 83 -21.50 23.88 11.89
C LEU A 83 -21.16 22.49 11.33
N TRP A 84 -21.78 21.45 11.86
CA TRP A 84 -21.52 20.06 11.44
C TRP A 84 -21.70 19.87 9.93
N GLU A 85 -22.77 20.37 9.37
CA GLU A 85 -23.10 20.23 7.95
C GLU A 85 -22.07 20.87 7.04
N GLU A 86 -21.58 22.04 7.41
CA GLU A 86 -20.51 22.75 6.68
C GLU A 86 -19.19 21.99 6.77
N ALA A 87 -18.80 21.60 7.98
CA ALA A 87 -17.57 20.84 8.22
C ALA A 87 -17.60 19.48 7.50
N TRP A 88 -18.74 18.82 7.50
CA TRP A 88 -18.92 17.53 6.83
C TRP A 88 -18.87 17.66 5.28
N ASP A 89 -19.52 18.67 4.72
CA ASP A 89 -19.43 18.95 3.29
C ASP A 89 -17.98 19.19 2.85
N ILE A 90 -17.25 20.03 3.58
CA ILE A 90 -15.82 20.31 3.31
C ILE A 90 -15.01 19.02 3.39
N THR A 91 -15.14 18.26 4.47
CA THR A 91 -14.38 17.03 4.73
C THR A 91 -14.61 15.97 3.65
N THR A 92 -15.88 15.72 3.32
CA THR A 92 -16.25 14.69 2.33
C THR A 92 -15.90 15.05 0.89
N ARG A 93 -15.66 16.30 0.61
CA ARG A 93 -15.18 16.78 -0.70
C ARG A 93 -13.65 16.92 -0.76
N THR A 94 -12.97 16.81 0.37
CA THR A 94 -11.51 16.99 0.48
C THR A 94 -10.78 15.67 0.62
N CYS A 95 -11.35 14.67 1.28
CA CYS A 95 -10.71 13.38 1.57
C CYS A 95 -11.01 12.34 0.50
N ALA A 96 -9.99 11.60 0.09
CA ALA A 96 -10.09 10.43 -0.78
C ALA A 96 -9.28 9.28 -0.22
N TYR A 97 -9.66 8.05 -0.55
CA TYR A 97 -9.09 6.83 0.01
C TYR A 97 -8.59 5.87 -1.07
N THR A 98 -7.34 5.44 -0.94
CA THR A 98 -6.76 4.35 -1.73
C THR A 98 -6.63 3.10 -0.88
N ASN A 99 -7.30 2.01 -1.29
CA ASN A 99 -7.16 0.70 -0.65
C ASN A 99 -6.02 -0.10 -1.30
N HIS A 100 -5.19 -0.75 -0.48
CA HIS A 100 -4.06 -1.58 -0.93
C HIS A 100 -4.20 -3.06 -0.58
N THR A 101 -5.23 -3.46 0.18
CA THR A 101 -5.43 -4.85 0.61
C THR A 101 -6.79 -5.38 0.21
N ILE A 102 -6.85 -6.68 -0.11
CA ILE A 102 -8.09 -7.41 -0.37
C ILE A 102 -8.48 -8.34 0.78
N MET A 103 -7.62 -8.51 1.79
CA MET A 103 -7.88 -9.41 2.91
C MET A 103 -8.63 -8.68 4.02
N ALA A 104 -9.87 -9.09 4.28
CA ALA A 104 -10.72 -8.48 5.30
C ALA A 104 -10.07 -8.46 6.70
N GLU A 105 -9.34 -9.51 7.05
CA GLU A 105 -8.59 -9.60 8.31
C GLU A 105 -7.38 -8.64 8.40
N ALA A 106 -6.89 -8.14 7.27
CA ALA A 106 -5.80 -7.18 7.21
C ALA A 106 -6.28 -5.71 7.25
N LEU A 107 -7.59 -5.46 7.23
CA LEU A 107 -8.15 -4.13 7.39
C LEU A 107 -7.96 -3.64 8.83
N GLU A 108 -7.43 -2.42 8.95
CA GLU A 108 -7.08 -1.84 10.26
C GLU A 108 -8.30 -1.59 11.13
N LYS A 109 -8.21 -2.03 12.39
CA LYS A 109 -9.21 -1.83 13.44
C LYS A 109 -8.53 -1.39 14.71
N TRP A 110 -9.18 -0.48 15.45
CA TRP A 110 -8.72 -0.03 16.76
C TRP A 110 -9.73 -0.44 17.83
N PRO A 111 -9.27 -0.98 18.97
CA PRO A 111 -10.15 -1.17 20.13
C PRO A 111 -10.75 0.17 20.56
N ILE A 112 -12.06 0.20 20.77
CA ILE A 112 -12.77 1.43 21.14
C ILE A 112 -12.25 2.00 22.46
N ASP A 113 -11.97 1.17 23.46
CA ASP A 113 -11.46 1.60 24.76
C ASP A 113 -10.12 2.34 24.63
N LEU A 114 -9.20 1.84 23.80
CA LEU A 114 -7.95 2.51 23.48
C LEU A 114 -8.17 3.83 22.74
N PHE A 115 -8.96 3.78 21.68
CA PHE A 115 -9.21 4.94 20.83
C PHE A 115 -9.91 6.08 21.60
N GLN A 116 -10.95 5.75 22.36
CA GLN A 116 -11.70 6.70 23.18
C GLN A 116 -10.85 7.31 24.29
N ARG A 117 -10.04 6.48 24.98
CA ARG A 117 -9.18 6.95 26.06
C ARG A 117 -8.09 7.89 25.55
N LEU A 118 -7.51 7.57 24.39
CA LEU A 118 -6.40 8.34 23.83
C LEU A 118 -6.84 9.60 23.10
N LEU A 119 -7.96 9.50 22.36
CA LEU A 119 -8.48 10.53 21.45
C LEU A 119 -9.96 10.78 21.72
N PRO A 120 -10.34 11.27 22.91
CA PRO A 120 -11.75 11.33 23.33
C PRO A 120 -12.60 12.21 22.42
N ARG A 121 -12.09 13.38 22.01
CA ARG A 121 -12.84 14.28 21.12
C ARG A 121 -12.98 13.72 19.72
N VAL A 122 -11.91 13.18 19.17
CA VAL A 122 -11.93 12.51 17.86
C VAL A 122 -12.90 11.34 17.86
N TYR A 123 -12.95 10.56 18.94
CA TYR A 123 -13.88 9.47 19.08
C TYR A 123 -15.36 9.94 19.10
N GLN A 124 -15.69 11.03 19.79
CA GLN A 124 -17.01 11.62 19.74
C GLN A 124 -17.45 11.97 18.31
N ILE A 125 -16.52 12.50 17.52
CA ILE A 125 -16.78 12.83 16.12
C ILE A 125 -17.00 11.56 15.30
N VAL A 126 -16.18 10.52 15.50
CA VAL A 126 -16.38 9.22 14.84
C VAL A 126 -17.74 8.61 15.20
N GLN A 127 -18.14 8.69 16.46
CA GLN A 127 -19.48 8.24 16.90
C GLN A 127 -20.61 8.94 16.15
N GLU A 128 -20.52 10.25 15.97
CA GLU A 128 -21.55 11.02 15.27
C GLU A 128 -21.55 10.71 13.77
N ILE A 129 -20.37 10.53 13.16
CA ILE A 129 -20.27 10.08 11.76
C ILE A 129 -20.93 8.71 11.60
N ASP A 130 -20.62 7.78 12.48
CA ASP A 130 -21.21 6.43 12.45
C ASP A 130 -22.72 6.46 12.65
N ARG A 131 -23.22 7.21 13.63
CA ARG A 131 -24.64 7.36 13.89
C ARG A 131 -25.39 7.85 12.65
N ARG A 132 -24.90 8.90 12.00
CA ARG A 132 -25.51 9.45 10.80
C ARG A 132 -25.45 8.48 9.63
N PHE A 133 -24.34 7.77 9.48
CA PHE A 133 -24.17 6.76 8.42
C PHE A 133 -25.11 5.56 8.63
N VAL A 134 -25.19 5.04 9.85
CA VAL A 134 -26.10 3.93 10.20
C VAL A 134 -27.56 4.31 9.92
N MET A 135 -27.96 5.54 10.22
CA MET A 135 -29.31 6.04 9.88
C MET A 135 -29.56 5.99 8.36
N LYS A 136 -28.58 6.38 7.55
CA LYS A 136 -28.68 6.28 6.07
C LYS A 136 -28.81 4.83 5.60
N VAL A 137 -28.02 3.92 6.15
CA VAL A 137 -28.09 2.50 5.83
C VAL A 137 -29.47 1.93 6.17
N ARG A 138 -30.00 2.23 7.37
CA ARG A 138 -31.36 1.80 7.78
C ARG A 138 -32.45 2.37 6.89
N ALA A 139 -32.35 3.62 6.48
CA ALA A 139 -33.30 4.24 5.57
C ALA A 139 -33.29 3.60 4.18
N MET A 140 -32.11 3.22 3.68
CA MET A 140 -31.97 2.59 2.36
C MET A 140 -32.32 1.10 2.36
N TYR A 141 -32.10 0.41 3.48
CA TYR A 141 -32.34 -1.03 3.65
C TYR A 141 -33.22 -1.32 4.89
N PRO A 142 -34.48 -0.95 4.88
CA PRO A 142 -35.36 -1.11 6.05
C PRO A 142 -35.39 -2.57 6.53
N GLY A 143 -35.24 -2.78 7.85
CA GLY A 143 -35.30 -4.09 8.48
C GLY A 143 -34.05 -4.98 8.29
N ASN A 144 -33.03 -4.52 7.55
CA ASN A 144 -31.82 -5.30 7.32
C ASN A 144 -30.71 -4.92 8.33
N GLU A 145 -30.87 -5.31 9.60
CA GLU A 145 -29.90 -5.02 10.66
C GLU A 145 -28.55 -5.74 10.45
N GLU A 146 -28.51 -6.86 9.73
CA GLU A 146 -27.23 -7.53 9.37
C GLU A 146 -26.39 -6.65 8.46
N LYS A 147 -27.00 -5.98 7.50
CA LYS A 147 -26.31 -5.04 6.61
C LYS A 147 -25.81 -3.83 7.39
N VAL A 148 -26.59 -3.33 8.35
CA VAL A 148 -26.16 -2.25 9.26
C VAL A 148 -24.92 -2.65 10.03
N LYS A 149 -24.89 -3.83 10.65
CA LYS A 149 -23.73 -4.35 11.39
C LYS A 149 -22.51 -4.50 10.50
N LYS A 150 -22.66 -5.01 9.29
CA LYS A 150 -21.58 -5.18 8.33
C LYS A 150 -20.95 -3.86 7.90
N MET A 151 -21.73 -2.81 7.76
CA MET A 151 -21.29 -1.53 7.20
C MET A 151 -20.90 -0.51 8.27
N ALA A 152 -21.41 -0.60 9.49
CA ALA A 152 -21.12 0.35 10.57
C ALA A 152 -19.61 0.56 10.78
N ILE A 153 -19.21 1.77 11.12
CA ILE A 153 -17.83 2.13 11.47
C ILE A 153 -17.49 1.54 12.84
N LEU A 154 -18.38 1.70 13.80
CA LEU A 154 -18.24 1.17 15.16
C LEU A 154 -19.04 -0.15 15.28
N TYR A 155 -18.33 -1.23 15.48
CA TYR A 155 -18.94 -2.54 15.65
C TYR A 155 -18.02 -3.47 16.45
N ASP A 156 -18.61 -4.32 17.29
CA ASP A 156 -17.90 -5.35 18.06
C ASP A 156 -16.69 -4.81 18.85
N GLY A 157 -16.88 -3.67 19.50
CA GLY A 157 -15.82 -3.04 20.30
C GLY A 157 -14.66 -2.46 19.49
N GLN A 158 -14.81 -2.31 18.17
CA GLN A 158 -13.76 -1.86 17.26
C GLN A 158 -14.17 -0.62 16.46
N VAL A 159 -13.20 0.24 16.17
CA VAL A 159 -13.30 1.29 15.15
C VAL A 159 -12.73 0.73 13.85
N ARG A 160 -13.58 0.55 12.84
CA ARG A 160 -13.19 0.01 11.53
C ARG A 160 -12.75 1.14 10.61
N MET A 161 -11.44 1.31 10.47
CA MET A 161 -10.86 2.48 9.80
C MET A 161 -11.18 2.53 8.30
N ALA A 162 -11.19 1.41 7.60
CA ALA A 162 -11.58 1.39 6.19
C ALA A 162 -13.02 1.86 5.97
N HIS A 163 -13.94 1.51 6.86
CA HIS A 163 -15.34 1.96 6.80
C HIS A 163 -15.43 3.48 6.99
N LEU A 164 -14.69 4.04 7.94
CA LEU A 164 -14.61 5.48 8.13
C LEU A 164 -14.09 6.19 6.88
N ALA A 165 -13.02 5.67 6.27
CA ALA A 165 -12.43 6.21 5.06
C ALA A 165 -13.40 6.20 3.86
N ILE A 166 -14.15 5.11 3.68
CA ILE A 166 -15.13 4.96 2.59
C ILE A 166 -16.31 5.91 2.80
N VAL A 167 -16.83 5.99 4.02
CA VAL A 167 -17.98 6.85 4.34
C VAL A 167 -17.66 8.32 4.08
N ALA A 168 -16.47 8.79 4.46
CA ALA A 168 -16.07 10.17 4.36
C ALA A 168 -15.36 10.55 3.06
N GLY A 169 -14.77 9.60 2.34
CA GLY A 169 -14.06 9.87 1.09
C GLY A 169 -15.00 10.14 -0.08
N PHE A 170 -14.65 11.10 -0.95
CA PHE A 170 -15.35 11.29 -2.22
C PHE A 170 -14.98 10.26 -3.27
N SER A 171 -13.81 9.64 -3.12
CA SER A 171 -13.27 8.63 -4.04
C SER A 171 -12.62 7.50 -3.26
N VAL A 172 -12.91 6.29 -3.67
CA VAL A 172 -12.32 5.04 -3.15
C VAL A 172 -11.74 4.29 -4.33
N ASN A 173 -10.43 4.16 -4.40
CA ASN A 173 -9.81 3.44 -5.50
C ASN A 173 -9.06 2.20 -5.04
N GLY A 174 -9.13 1.16 -5.89
CA GLY A 174 -8.18 0.08 -5.89
C GLY A 174 -6.94 0.43 -6.72
N VAL A 175 -5.93 -0.44 -6.70
CA VAL A 175 -4.61 -0.17 -7.30
C VAL A 175 -4.27 -1.05 -8.51
N ALA A 176 -5.22 -1.87 -8.95
CA ALA A 176 -5.19 -2.64 -10.19
C ALA A 176 -6.63 -2.99 -10.59
N ARG A 177 -6.90 -3.21 -11.87
CA ARG A 177 -8.26 -3.53 -12.35
C ARG A 177 -8.87 -4.71 -11.59
N LEU A 178 -8.18 -5.84 -11.54
CA LEU A 178 -8.64 -7.02 -10.81
C LEU A 178 -8.86 -6.73 -9.32
N HIS A 179 -7.95 -6.03 -8.67
CA HIS A 179 -8.08 -5.62 -7.27
C HIS A 179 -9.36 -4.79 -7.06
N THR A 180 -9.60 -3.82 -7.92
CA THR A 180 -10.78 -2.95 -7.84
C THR A 180 -12.07 -3.74 -8.05
N GLU A 181 -12.11 -4.70 -8.97
CA GLU A 181 -13.29 -5.56 -9.17
C GLU A 181 -13.55 -6.47 -7.96
N ILE A 182 -12.51 -6.99 -7.31
CA ILE A 182 -12.64 -7.74 -6.06
C ILE A 182 -13.21 -6.85 -4.95
N LEU A 183 -12.74 -5.62 -4.82
CA LEU A 183 -13.30 -4.66 -3.85
C LEU A 183 -14.79 -4.41 -4.09
N LYS A 184 -15.18 -4.14 -5.34
CA LYS A 184 -16.56 -3.83 -5.72
C LYS A 184 -17.52 -5.01 -5.51
N HIS A 185 -17.09 -6.21 -5.84
CA HIS A 185 -18.01 -7.36 -5.93
C HIS A 185 -17.88 -8.36 -4.78
N GLN A 186 -16.86 -8.21 -3.94
CA GLN A 186 -16.60 -9.11 -2.81
C GLN A 186 -16.38 -8.32 -1.51
N GLU A 187 -15.19 -7.78 -1.29
CA GLU A 187 -14.77 -7.27 0.03
C GLU A 187 -15.55 -6.03 0.49
N LEU A 188 -15.86 -5.10 -0.41
CA LEU A 188 -16.58 -3.85 -0.11
C LEU A 188 -17.90 -3.74 -0.87
N ARG A 189 -18.48 -4.89 -1.21
CA ARG A 189 -19.69 -4.97 -2.02
C ARG A 189 -20.85 -4.12 -1.49
N ASP A 190 -21.12 -4.19 -0.19
CA ASP A 190 -22.23 -3.44 0.41
C ASP A 190 -22.04 -1.92 0.24
N PHE A 191 -20.81 -1.43 0.35
CA PHE A 191 -20.47 -0.02 0.10
C PHE A 191 -20.59 0.36 -1.37
N TYR A 192 -20.15 -0.54 -2.26
CA TYR A 192 -20.27 -0.31 -3.71
C TYR A 192 -21.74 -0.28 -4.16
N GLU A 193 -22.57 -1.17 -3.66
CA GLU A 193 -24.01 -1.16 -3.93
C GLU A 193 -24.69 0.13 -3.46
N MET A 194 -24.27 0.69 -2.33
CA MET A 194 -24.82 1.91 -1.76
C MET A 194 -24.28 3.18 -2.39
N MET A 195 -22.98 3.21 -2.77
CA MET A 195 -22.28 4.40 -3.24
C MET A 195 -21.35 4.06 -4.43
N PRO A 196 -21.90 3.56 -5.55
CA PRO A 196 -21.11 3.08 -6.67
C PRO A 196 -20.24 4.18 -7.32
N GLU A 197 -20.68 5.43 -7.25
CA GLU A 197 -19.99 6.59 -7.81
C GLU A 197 -18.63 6.87 -7.16
N LYS A 198 -18.40 6.40 -5.93
CA LYS A 198 -17.12 6.58 -5.22
C LYS A 198 -16.03 5.67 -5.75
N PHE A 199 -16.38 4.49 -6.28
CA PHE A 199 -15.41 3.43 -6.59
C PHE A 199 -14.83 3.57 -7.97
N ASN A 200 -13.49 3.55 -8.04
CA ASN A 200 -12.76 3.61 -9.29
C ASN A 200 -11.42 2.88 -9.18
N ASN A 201 -10.76 2.68 -10.32
CA ASN A 201 -9.44 2.07 -10.38
C ASN A 201 -8.37 3.10 -10.74
N LYS A 202 -7.25 3.05 -10.03
CA LYS A 202 -6.00 3.74 -10.36
C LYS A 202 -4.87 2.72 -10.32
N THR A 203 -4.57 2.14 -11.46
CA THR A 203 -3.50 1.14 -11.56
C THR A 203 -2.17 1.72 -11.12
N ASN A 204 -1.48 1.01 -10.22
CA ASN A 204 -0.12 1.35 -9.84
C ASN A 204 0.78 1.39 -11.08
N GLY A 205 1.70 2.32 -11.09
CA GLY A 205 2.68 2.46 -12.15
C GLY A 205 4.09 2.61 -11.60
N ILE A 206 5.03 2.59 -12.52
CA ILE A 206 6.44 2.90 -12.25
C ILE A 206 6.87 4.05 -13.18
N THR A 207 7.84 4.83 -12.75
CA THR A 207 8.47 5.82 -13.61
C THR A 207 9.68 5.23 -14.31
N GLN A 208 9.78 5.38 -15.64
CA GLN A 208 10.90 4.95 -16.46
C GLN A 208 12.21 5.67 -16.06
N ARG A 209 12.12 6.85 -15.48
CA ARG A 209 13.28 7.59 -14.99
C ARG A 209 13.97 6.87 -13.84
N ARG A 210 13.22 6.45 -12.82
CA ARG A 210 13.81 5.71 -11.68
C ARG A 210 14.17 4.29 -12.05
N PHE A 211 13.28 3.56 -12.71
CA PHE A 211 13.42 2.11 -12.89
C PHE A 211 14.21 1.70 -14.13
N LEU A 212 14.36 2.57 -15.12
CA LEU A 212 15.18 2.30 -16.29
C LEU A 212 16.40 3.25 -16.35
N LEU A 213 16.18 4.55 -16.49
CA LEU A 213 17.27 5.52 -16.66
C LEU A 213 18.28 5.47 -15.50
N HIS A 214 17.79 5.49 -14.27
CA HIS A 214 18.63 5.44 -13.07
C HIS A 214 18.99 4.01 -12.64
N GLY A 215 18.02 3.10 -12.67
CA GLY A 215 18.17 1.74 -12.15
C GLY A 215 18.93 0.77 -13.07
N ASN A 216 18.96 1.04 -14.38
CA ASN A 216 19.61 0.19 -15.37
C ASN A 216 20.29 1.01 -16.48
N PRO A 217 21.42 1.68 -16.16
CA PRO A 217 22.06 2.59 -17.10
C PRO A 217 22.48 1.92 -18.41
N LEU A 218 23.01 0.69 -18.38
CA LEU A 218 23.41 -0.02 -19.59
C LEU A 218 22.24 -0.21 -20.58
N LEU A 219 21.08 -0.55 -20.06
CA LEU A 219 19.88 -0.69 -20.90
C LEU A 219 19.36 0.69 -21.35
N ALA A 220 19.38 1.68 -20.48
CA ALA A 220 18.97 3.04 -20.80
C ALA A 220 19.82 3.66 -21.92
N ASP A 221 21.13 3.48 -21.88
CA ASP A 221 22.07 3.93 -22.92
C ASP A 221 21.77 3.25 -24.24
N TRP A 222 21.62 1.93 -24.25
CA TRP A 222 21.25 1.17 -25.45
C TRP A 222 19.91 1.63 -26.05
N VAL A 223 18.88 1.83 -25.22
CA VAL A 223 17.58 2.36 -25.69
C VAL A 223 17.77 3.72 -26.35
N THR A 224 18.53 4.61 -25.70
CA THR A 224 18.79 5.96 -26.23
C THR A 224 19.57 5.92 -27.56
N GLU A 225 20.52 5.02 -27.71
CA GLU A 225 21.22 4.79 -28.99
C GLU A 225 20.27 4.34 -30.10
N GLN A 226 19.25 3.52 -29.77
CA GLN A 226 18.33 2.98 -30.78
C GLN A 226 17.25 3.98 -31.19
N ILE A 227 16.69 4.74 -30.24
CA ILE A 227 15.46 5.53 -30.49
C ILE A 227 15.54 7.00 -30.06
N GLY A 228 16.72 7.46 -29.59
CA GLY A 228 16.89 8.80 -29.01
C GLY A 228 16.42 8.87 -27.54
N ASP A 229 16.58 10.00 -26.90
CA ASP A 229 16.33 10.23 -25.46
C ASP A 229 14.90 10.64 -25.13
N GLY A 230 14.06 10.85 -26.13
CA GLY A 230 12.66 11.30 -25.94
C GLY A 230 11.80 10.39 -25.06
N TRP A 231 12.13 9.10 -24.93
CA TRP A 231 11.44 8.15 -24.05
C TRP A 231 11.52 8.55 -22.57
N ILE A 232 12.52 9.33 -22.18
CA ILE A 232 12.70 9.75 -20.78
C ILE A 232 11.50 10.53 -20.27
N THR A 233 10.90 11.37 -21.11
CA THR A 233 9.73 12.19 -20.77
C THR A 233 8.45 11.71 -21.45
N ASP A 234 8.56 10.95 -22.52
CA ASP A 234 7.43 10.39 -23.26
C ASP A 234 7.64 8.87 -23.45
N LEU A 235 7.09 8.09 -22.52
CA LEU A 235 7.26 6.63 -22.49
C LEU A 235 6.67 5.94 -23.74
N ALA A 236 5.70 6.55 -24.41
CA ALA A 236 5.11 5.97 -25.62
C ALA A 236 6.14 5.78 -26.75
N GLN A 237 7.21 6.54 -26.73
CA GLN A 237 8.30 6.39 -27.70
C GLN A 237 9.02 5.03 -27.63
N MET A 238 8.88 4.29 -26.50
CA MET A 238 9.40 2.91 -26.39
C MET A 238 8.80 1.95 -27.45
N GLU A 239 7.66 2.28 -28.04
CA GLU A 239 7.10 1.49 -29.14
C GLU A 239 8.00 1.43 -30.37
N LYS A 240 8.89 2.42 -30.57
CA LYS A 240 9.90 2.43 -31.63
C LYS A 240 10.88 1.27 -31.54
N LEU A 241 10.97 0.61 -30.38
CA LEU A 241 11.81 -0.59 -30.21
C LEU A 241 11.18 -1.86 -30.79
N LYS A 242 9.88 -1.90 -31.05
CA LYS A 242 9.18 -3.10 -31.52
C LYS A 242 9.81 -3.75 -32.78
N PRO A 243 10.20 -2.99 -33.81
CA PRO A 243 10.84 -3.58 -34.98
C PRO A 243 12.18 -4.28 -34.69
N LEU A 244 12.88 -3.86 -33.62
CA LEU A 244 14.16 -4.44 -33.24
C LEU A 244 14.02 -5.86 -32.65
N ALA A 245 12.82 -6.30 -32.32
CA ALA A 245 12.57 -7.66 -31.84
C ALA A 245 12.94 -8.73 -32.89
N ASP A 246 12.87 -8.38 -34.17
CA ASP A 246 13.23 -9.28 -35.29
C ASP A 246 14.70 -9.12 -35.76
N ASP A 247 15.43 -8.12 -35.23
CA ASP A 247 16.83 -7.90 -35.52
C ASP A 247 17.72 -8.77 -34.62
N ALA A 248 18.49 -9.68 -35.23
CA ALA A 248 19.37 -10.60 -34.52
C ALA A 248 20.50 -9.88 -33.75
N LYS A 249 20.99 -8.75 -34.28
CA LYS A 249 22.04 -7.94 -33.63
C LYS A 249 21.48 -7.26 -32.38
N ALA A 250 20.31 -6.61 -32.51
CA ALA A 250 19.65 -5.95 -31.40
C ALA A 250 19.32 -6.93 -30.26
N ARG A 251 18.80 -8.12 -30.60
CA ARG A 251 18.56 -9.19 -29.60
C ARG A 251 19.82 -9.61 -28.86
N LYS A 252 20.92 -9.76 -29.61
CA LYS A 252 22.23 -10.12 -29.01
C LYS A 252 22.70 -9.03 -28.04
N GLU A 253 22.69 -7.78 -28.45
CA GLU A 253 23.09 -6.63 -27.63
C GLU A 253 22.26 -6.54 -26.36
N PHE A 254 20.94 -6.71 -26.48
CA PHE A 254 20.01 -6.72 -25.34
C PHE A 254 20.33 -7.87 -24.34
N MET A 255 20.61 -9.06 -24.83
CA MET A 255 21.01 -10.20 -24.00
C MET A 255 22.38 -10.02 -23.36
N ASP A 256 23.34 -9.42 -24.07
CA ASP A 256 24.65 -9.08 -23.52
C ASP A 256 24.54 -8.08 -22.36
N ILE A 257 23.66 -7.09 -22.45
CA ILE A 257 23.38 -6.14 -21.37
C ILE A 257 22.80 -6.88 -20.13
N LYS A 258 21.83 -7.76 -20.34
CA LYS A 258 21.27 -8.58 -19.25
C LYS A 258 22.37 -9.43 -18.59
N TYR A 259 23.21 -10.05 -19.37
CA TYR A 259 24.33 -10.85 -18.86
C TYR A 259 25.32 -10.02 -18.03
N GLN A 260 25.70 -8.81 -18.49
CA GLN A 260 26.57 -7.91 -17.76
C GLN A 260 25.96 -7.51 -16.41
N ASN A 261 24.67 -7.23 -16.37
CA ASN A 261 23.95 -6.93 -15.11
C ASN A 261 23.97 -8.14 -14.16
N LYS A 262 23.81 -9.35 -14.67
CA LYS A 262 23.87 -10.59 -13.87
C LYS A 262 25.29 -10.85 -13.34
N VAL A 263 26.32 -10.62 -14.12
CA VAL A 263 27.74 -10.71 -13.68
C VAL A 263 27.99 -9.72 -12.54
N ARG A 264 27.53 -8.48 -12.68
CA ARG A 264 27.66 -7.46 -11.63
C ARG A 264 26.94 -7.86 -10.34
N LEU A 265 25.73 -8.41 -10.45
CA LEU A 265 24.99 -8.92 -9.29
C LEU A 265 25.67 -10.14 -8.66
N ALA A 266 26.17 -11.06 -9.46
CA ALA A 266 26.92 -12.23 -8.98
C ALA A 266 28.18 -11.83 -8.18
N LYS A 267 28.91 -10.84 -8.67
CA LYS A 267 30.06 -10.25 -7.96
C LYS A 267 29.62 -9.65 -6.62
N TYR A 268 28.57 -8.85 -6.61
CA TYR A 268 28.03 -8.24 -5.38
C TYR A 268 27.63 -9.31 -4.34
N ILE A 269 26.94 -10.36 -4.77
CA ILE A 269 26.53 -11.48 -3.89
C ILE A 269 27.75 -12.19 -3.32
N LYS A 270 28.78 -12.45 -4.14
CA LYS A 270 30.03 -13.05 -3.66
C LYS A 270 30.71 -12.20 -2.60
N GLU A 271 30.81 -10.89 -2.83
CA GLU A 271 31.47 -9.95 -1.90
C GLU A 271 30.71 -9.76 -0.58
N HIS A 272 29.38 -9.78 -0.60
CA HIS A 272 28.56 -9.46 0.57
C HIS A 272 27.98 -10.70 1.28
N ASN A 273 27.76 -11.78 0.56
CA ASN A 273 27.16 -13.01 1.10
C ASN A 273 28.11 -14.20 1.09
N GLY A 274 29.27 -14.11 0.42
CA GLY A 274 30.25 -15.19 0.32
C GLY A 274 29.81 -16.34 -0.60
N VAL A 275 28.74 -16.18 -1.39
CA VAL A 275 28.16 -17.21 -2.25
C VAL A 275 28.54 -16.97 -3.71
N GLU A 276 29.08 -17.97 -4.37
CA GLU A 276 29.32 -17.96 -5.83
C GLU A 276 28.07 -18.43 -6.56
N ILE A 277 27.62 -17.64 -7.54
CA ILE A 277 26.49 -17.98 -8.40
C ILE A 277 26.88 -17.89 -9.87
N ASP A 278 26.28 -18.76 -10.70
CA ASP A 278 26.50 -18.76 -12.15
C ASP A 278 25.64 -17.69 -12.83
N PRO A 279 26.23 -16.66 -13.47
CA PRO A 279 25.46 -15.63 -14.18
C PRO A 279 24.74 -16.15 -15.43
N ASN A 280 25.06 -17.36 -15.91
CA ASN A 280 24.32 -18.01 -17.00
C ASN A 280 23.04 -18.70 -16.53
N SER A 281 22.90 -18.98 -15.23
CA SER A 281 21.69 -19.57 -14.67
C SER A 281 20.48 -18.64 -14.78
N ILE A 282 19.27 -19.18 -14.73
CA ILE A 282 18.06 -18.36 -14.60
C ILE A 282 18.05 -17.75 -13.19
N PHE A 283 18.01 -16.44 -13.08
CA PHE A 283 17.82 -15.76 -11.80
C PHE A 283 16.33 -15.69 -11.49
N ASP A 284 15.90 -16.48 -10.50
CA ASP A 284 14.55 -16.49 -9.96
C ASP A 284 14.51 -15.62 -8.71
N VAL A 285 13.94 -14.43 -8.83
CA VAL A 285 14.08 -13.36 -7.84
C VAL A 285 12.73 -13.03 -7.20
N GLN A 286 12.64 -13.20 -5.87
CA GLN A 286 11.49 -12.76 -5.09
C GLN A 286 11.95 -11.74 -4.03
N VAL A 287 11.90 -10.45 -4.37
CA VAL A 287 12.31 -9.33 -3.52
C VAL A 287 11.09 -8.49 -3.15
N LYS A 288 10.56 -8.74 -1.96
CA LYS A 288 9.38 -8.05 -1.39
C LYS A 288 9.28 -8.36 0.10
N ARG A 289 8.52 -7.51 0.86
CA ARG A 289 8.23 -7.81 2.27
C ARG A 289 7.62 -9.20 2.40
N LEU A 290 7.99 -9.92 3.46
CA LEU A 290 7.47 -11.24 3.70
C LEU A 290 6.06 -11.16 4.30
N HIS A 291 5.12 -11.74 3.57
CA HIS A 291 3.72 -11.90 3.96
C HIS A 291 3.18 -13.23 3.43
N GLU A 292 2.25 -13.84 4.16
CA GLU A 292 1.63 -15.10 3.73
C GLU A 292 0.98 -14.97 2.35
N TYR A 293 0.29 -13.87 2.06
CA TYR A 293 -0.35 -13.66 0.76
C TYR A 293 0.63 -13.47 -0.42
N LYS A 294 1.89 -13.16 -0.16
CA LYS A 294 2.95 -13.06 -1.18
C LYS A 294 3.57 -14.40 -1.51
N ARG A 295 3.21 -15.45 -0.76
CA ARG A 295 3.53 -16.85 -1.04
C ARG A 295 5.02 -17.19 -1.12
N GLN A 296 5.88 -16.55 -0.32
CA GLN A 296 7.28 -16.96 -0.20
C GLN A 296 7.39 -18.41 0.30
N LEU A 297 6.48 -18.85 1.18
CA LEU A 297 6.43 -20.23 1.63
C LEU A 297 6.25 -21.20 0.46
N LEU A 298 5.32 -20.92 -0.45
CA LEU A 298 5.11 -21.76 -1.63
C LEU A 298 6.36 -21.82 -2.50
N ASN A 299 7.06 -20.69 -2.67
CA ASN A 299 8.29 -20.63 -3.45
C ASN A 299 9.40 -21.47 -2.82
N ILE A 300 9.66 -21.36 -1.51
CA ILE A 300 10.71 -22.19 -0.87
C ILE A 300 10.37 -23.67 -0.87
N LEU A 301 9.09 -24.05 -0.74
CA LEU A 301 8.67 -25.44 -0.91
C LEU A 301 8.93 -25.95 -2.33
N HIS A 302 8.73 -25.10 -3.34
CA HIS A 302 9.08 -25.45 -4.72
C HIS A 302 10.60 -25.63 -4.90
N VAL A 303 11.43 -24.79 -4.29
CA VAL A 303 12.89 -24.96 -4.30
C VAL A 303 13.28 -26.30 -3.69
N MET A 304 12.70 -26.66 -2.54
CA MET A 304 12.94 -27.97 -1.90
C MET A 304 12.51 -29.14 -2.79
N TYR A 305 11.35 -28.99 -3.46
CA TYR A 305 10.89 -29.99 -4.42
C TYR A 305 11.88 -30.19 -5.57
N LEU A 306 12.35 -29.09 -6.18
CA LEU A 306 13.33 -29.17 -7.27
C LEU A 306 14.64 -29.79 -6.80
N TYR A 307 15.12 -29.40 -5.62
CA TYR A 307 16.32 -29.98 -5.03
C TYR A 307 16.21 -31.51 -4.86
N ASN A 308 15.14 -31.97 -4.25
CA ASN A 308 14.91 -33.40 -4.07
C ASN A 308 14.80 -34.13 -5.43
N LYS A 309 14.06 -33.53 -6.38
CA LYS A 309 13.90 -34.11 -7.71
C LYS A 309 15.22 -34.26 -8.46
N ILE A 310 16.14 -33.29 -8.35
CA ILE A 310 17.48 -33.39 -8.95
C ILE A 310 18.30 -34.50 -8.27
N LYS A 311 18.16 -34.67 -6.95
CA LYS A 311 18.88 -35.71 -6.23
C LYS A 311 18.35 -37.12 -6.54
N GLU A 312 17.02 -37.28 -6.66
CA GLU A 312 16.36 -38.52 -6.95
C GLU A 312 16.49 -38.95 -8.41
N HIS A 313 16.62 -37.97 -9.32
CA HIS A 313 16.66 -38.17 -10.77
C HIS A 313 17.83 -37.40 -11.40
N PRO A 314 19.09 -37.77 -11.11
CA PRO A 314 20.26 -37.07 -11.62
C PRO A 314 20.42 -37.18 -13.15
N GLU A 315 19.71 -38.07 -13.79
CA GLU A 315 19.64 -38.24 -15.25
C GLU A 315 18.80 -37.16 -15.94
N LEU A 316 17.97 -36.41 -15.22
CA LEU A 316 17.15 -35.37 -15.80
C LEU A 316 17.97 -34.12 -16.06
N SER A 317 17.81 -33.56 -17.26
CA SER A 317 18.42 -32.30 -17.61
C SER A 317 17.60 -31.14 -17.08
N PHE A 318 18.19 -30.35 -16.17
CA PHE A 318 17.61 -29.12 -15.67
C PHE A 318 18.46 -27.93 -16.13
N TYR A 319 17.80 -26.87 -16.59
CA TYR A 319 18.52 -25.62 -16.82
C TYR A 319 18.91 -25.02 -15.46
N PRO A 320 20.18 -24.61 -15.25
CA PRO A 320 20.64 -24.06 -13.99
C PRO A 320 19.79 -22.86 -13.55
N ARG A 321 19.44 -22.84 -12.27
CA ARG A 321 18.62 -21.78 -11.67
C ARG A 321 19.22 -21.30 -10.35
N THR A 322 19.23 -19.99 -10.14
CA THR A 322 19.64 -19.36 -8.90
C THR A 322 18.44 -18.68 -8.27
N PHE A 323 18.08 -19.10 -7.07
CA PHE A 323 16.96 -18.50 -6.32
C PHE A 323 17.48 -17.38 -5.42
N ILE A 324 16.89 -16.18 -5.53
CA ILE A 324 17.30 -15.02 -4.75
C ILE A 324 16.07 -14.48 -3.99
N PHE A 325 16.14 -14.58 -2.65
CA PHE A 325 15.11 -14.01 -1.76
C PHE A 325 15.63 -12.72 -1.12
N GLY A 326 14.81 -11.68 -1.16
CA GLY A 326 15.04 -10.44 -0.44
C GLY A 326 13.77 -10.05 0.31
N ALA A 327 13.81 -10.07 1.64
CA ALA A 327 12.63 -9.81 2.44
C ALA A 327 12.97 -9.22 3.81
N LYS A 328 11.96 -8.62 4.44
CA LYS A 328 11.94 -8.33 5.87
C LYS A 328 10.51 -8.53 6.39
N ALA A 329 10.40 -8.82 7.68
CA ALA A 329 9.12 -9.00 8.34
C ALA A 329 8.98 -8.03 9.51
N SER A 330 7.72 -7.70 9.88
CA SER A 330 7.43 -7.04 11.14
C SER A 330 7.89 -7.91 12.31
N ALA A 331 8.43 -7.29 13.35
CA ALA A 331 9.01 -7.98 14.50
C ALA A 331 8.03 -8.93 15.21
N GLY A 332 6.73 -8.58 15.23
CA GLY A 332 5.66 -9.39 15.82
C GLY A 332 5.06 -10.46 14.90
N TYR A 333 5.46 -10.51 13.62
CA TYR A 333 4.88 -11.46 12.67
C TYR A 333 5.60 -12.82 12.73
N THR A 334 5.23 -13.62 13.72
CA THR A 334 5.88 -14.90 14.03
C THR A 334 5.96 -15.84 12.83
N ARG A 335 4.87 -16.02 12.08
CA ARG A 335 4.85 -16.91 10.91
C ARG A 335 5.79 -16.44 9.81
N ALA A 336 5.84 -15.14 9.54
CA ALA A 336 6.80 -14.57 8.58
C ALA A 336 8.24 -14.86 9.00
N LYS A 337 8.56 -14.73 10.29
CA LYS A 337 9.91 -15.05 10.83
C LYS A 337 10.24 -16.55 10.70
N GLN A 338 9.26 -17.44 10.88
CA GLN A 338 9.45 -18.88 10.64
C GLN A 338 9.75 -19.18 9.18
N ILE A 339 9.08 -18.49 8.24
CA ILE A 339 9.35 -18.63 6.80
C ILE A 339 10.77 -18.13 6.47
N ILE A 340 11.20 -17.01 7.04
CA ILE A 340 12.58 -16.53 6.89
C ILE A 340 13.57 -17.58 7.39
N LYS A 341 13.30 -18.19 8.55
CA LYS A 341 14.15 -19.26 9.08
C LYS A 341 14.22 -20.44 8.13
N LEU A 342 13.09 -20.88 7.56
CA LEU A 342 13.04 -21.96 6.57
C LEU A 342 13.88 -21.64 5.34
N ILE A 343 13.73 -20.43 4.77
CA ILE A 343 14.52 -20.00 3.62
C ILE A 343 16.02 -20.07 3.92
N ASN A 344 16.45 -19.53 5.06
CA ASN A 344 17.87 -19.57 5.45
C ASN A 344 18.36 -20.99 5.82
N SER A 345 17.47 -21.92 6.16
CA SER A 345 17.85 -23.31 6.47
C SER A 345 17.95 -24.16 5.23
N VAL A 346 17.33 -23.76 4.13
CA VAL A 346 17.38 -24.44 2.83
C VAL A 346 18.54 -23.94 1.99
N GLY A 347 18.85 -22.64 2.06
CA GLY A 347 20.03 -22.01 1.41
C GLY A 347 21.29 -22.25 2.22
#